data_f0944aaa1779b540cf3bcedbc7f1397e
#
_entry.id   f0944aaa1779b540cf3bcedbc7f1397e
#
_cell.length_a   1.000
_cell.length_b   1.000
_cell.length_c   1.000
_cell.angle_alpha   90.00
_cell.angle_beta   90.00
_cell.angle_gamma   90.00
#
_symmetry.space_group_name_H-M   'P 1'
#
loop_
_entity.id
_entity.type
_entity.pdbx_description
1 polymer ?
#
loop_
_entity_poly.entity_id
_entity_poly.type
_entity_poly.pdbx_seq_one_letter_code
_entity_poly.pdbx_strand_id
1 'polypeptide(L)'
;MRHITLSLIILSSFSVFCFSQEKSISDLRKQAAKLQKDGNWKDAFQVYESLLLERADTGQGGADDLKNAWVCLSRMRQSKLVDDLLEKVVEKYPEDWRILVSAARVYNQIPKWGMMIDDEFIRESRSGGGKRVNTRERDRVRSLSLMEQALNVSADEEDKKALGSFYFEFAAAIGRGGNEAWRLQDLTDLTKLPDYHEGGYYSARNVGTPVDVEGAPVYYEVSPSWKEAKNDGERWRFLLTEVAEIDSARTAEAKYQWIRFIKGQFGVQTMRNWGGGRFFGGHSPEEGKENESGTYELHTLDETETIARLATGIKRIKLPDEHNHIKLLKQVASLDDKKYPEKIMT
;
A
#
# COMPACT_ATOMS: atom_id res chain seq x y z
N MET A 1 -34.19 23.35 89.84
CA MET A 1 -33.48 23.81 88.63
C MET A 1 -32.80 22.61 87.99
N ARG A 2 -33.32 22.14 86.84
CA ARG A 2 -32.80 20.97 86.13
C ARG A 2 -31.99 21.52 84.99
N HIS A 3 -30.67 21.19 84.95
CA HIS A 3 -29.78 21.50 83.85
C HIS A 3 -29.90 20.35 82.81
N ILE A 4 -30.34 20.72 81.61
CA ILE A 4 -30.36 19.84 80.43
C ILE A 4 -29.07 20.13 79.64
N THR A 5 -28.13 19.21 79.65
CA THR A 5 -26.96 19.25 78.83
C THR A 5 -27.27 18.67 77.45
N LEU A 6 -27.21 19.48 76.42
CA LEU A 6 -27.45 19.14 75.02
C LEU A 6 -26.12 18.62 74.44
N SER A 7 -26.00 17.33 74.21
CA SER A 7 -24.83 16.74 73.51
C SER A 7 -25.02 16.87 72.02
N LEU A 8 -24.17 17.67 71.38
CA LEU A 8 -24.11 17.85 69.93
C LEU A 8 -23.26 16.70 69.33
N ILE A 9 -23.90 15.72 68.68
CA ILE A 9 -23.21 14.68 67.89
C ILE A 9 -22.90 15.26 66.52
N ILE A 10 -21.61 15.58 66.26
CA ILE A 10 -21.10 15.94 64.94
C ILE A 10 -20.88 14.65 64.15
N LEU A 11 -21.79 14.35 63.22
CA LEU A 11 -21.64 13.28 62.24
C LEU A 11 -20.70 13.78 61.12
N SER A 12 -19.42 13.49 61.22
CA SER A 12 -18.47 13.75 60.14
C SER A 12 -18.68 12.70 59.04
N SER A 13 -19.39 13.09 57.98
CA SER A 13 -19.49 12.30 56.76
C SER A 13 -18.13 12.34 56.04
N PHE A 14 -17.33 11.28 56.21
CA PHE A 14 -16.14 10.98 55.43
C PHE A 14 -16.59 10.59 54.02
N SER A 15 -16.63 11.55 53.10
CA SER A 15 -16.76 11.27 51.69
C SER A 15 -15.48 10.64 51.21
N VAL A 16 -15.48 9.30 51.09
CA VAL A 16 -14.42 8.55 50.45
C VAL A 16 -14.47 8.94 48.94
N PHE A 17 -13.67 9.92 48.58
CA PHE A 17 -13.34 10.15 47.18
C PHE A 17 -12.49 8.94 46.73
N CYS A 18 -13.13 7.95 46.11
CA CYS A 18 -12.44 6.94 45.35
C CYS A 18 -11.79 7.68 44.16
N PHE A 19 -10.52 8.09 44.32
CA PHE A 19 -9.67 8.42 43.22
C PHE A 19 -9.46 7.09 42.44
N SER A 20 -10.28 6.87 41.45
CA SER A 20 -9.97 5.86 40.45
C SER A 20 -8.66 6.29 39.79
N GLN A 21 -7.58 5.63 40.14
CA GLN A 21 -6.27 5.89 39.57
C GLN A 21 -6.37 5.67 38.07
N GLU A 22 -6.27 6.74 37.31
CA GLU A 22 -6.38 6.71 35.85
C GLU A 22 -5.27 5.81 35.30
N LYS A 23 -5.66 4.74 34.60
CA LYS A 23 -4.69 3.78 34.06
C LYS A 23 -3.75 4.45 33.08
N SER A 24 -2.47 4.12 33.16
CA SER A 24 -1.50 4.61 32.19
C SER A 24 -1.79 4.05 30.78
N ILE A 25 -1.35 4.76 29.73
CA ILE A 25 -1.45 4.29 28.34
C ILE A 25 -0.85 2.89 28.20
N SER A 26 0.31 2.63 28.84
CA SER A 26 0.96 1.32 28.83
C SER A 26 0.08 0.22 29.46
N ASP A 27 -0.62 0.52 30.55
CA ASP A 27 -1.49 -0.44 31.21
C ASP A 27 -2.75 -0.72 30.42
N LEU A 28 -3.30 0.30 29.76
CA LEU A 28 -4.42 0.16 28.82
C LEU A 28 -4.05 -0.72 27.63
N ARG A 29 -2.86 -0.54 27.04
CA ARG A 29 -2.37 -1.40 25.95
C ARG A 29 -2.20 -2.86 26.41
N LYS A 30 -1.61 -3.09 27.59
CA LYS A 30 -1.51 -4.44 28.15
C LYS A 30 -2.88 -5.07 28.36
N GLN A 31 -3.84 -4.28 28.86
CA GLN A 31 -5.22 -4.72 29.02
C GLN A 31 -5.85 -5.09 27.66
N ALA A 32 -5.75 -4.22 26.66
CA ALA A 32 -6.28 -4.45 25.31
C ALA A 32 -5.67 -5.72 24.68
N ALA A 33 -4.35 -5.86 24.76
CA ALA A 33 -3.63 -7.02 24.24
C ALA A 33 -4.06 -8.33 24.94
N LYS A 34 -4.32 -8.30 26.25
CA LYS A 34 -4.85 -9.43 26.98
C LYS A 34 -6.27 -9.78 26.53
N LEU A 35 -7.16 -8.79 26.44
CA LEU A 35 -8.54 -8.97 25.95
C LEU A 35 -8.54 -9.56 24.53
N GLN A 36 -7.67 -9.06 23.66
CA GLN A 36 -7.51 -9.55 22.30
C GLN A 36 -7.05 -11.02 22.28
N LYS A 37 -6.07 -11.38 23.13
CA LYS A 37 -5.58 -12.76 23.27
C LYS A 37 -6.66 -13.71 23.79
N ASP A 38 -7.50 -13.23 24.70
CA ASP A 38 -8.61 -13.99 25.30
C ASP A 38 -9.84 -14.06 24.37
N GLY A 39 -9.79 -13.43 23.17
CA GLY A 39 -10.88 -13.42 22.19
C GLY A 39 -11.98 -12.40 22.47
N ASN A 40 -11.80 -11.52 23.46
CA ASN A 40 -12.75 -10.47 23.84
C ASN A 40 -12.58 -9.25 22.93
N TRP A 41 -12.86 -9.44 21.62
CA TRP A 41 -12.57 -8.45 20.56
C TRP A 41 -13.29 -7.12 20.75
N LYS A 42 -14.53 -7.14 21.27
CA LYS A 42 -15.31 -5.92 21.51
C LYS A 42 -14.68 -5.05 22.58
N ASP A 43 -14.34 -5.65 23.72
CA ASP A 43 -13.76 -4.92 24.85
C ASP A 43 -12.34 -4.42 24.49
N ALA A 44 -11.57 -5.25 23.75
CA ALA A 44 -10.26 -4.85 23.22
C ALA A 44 -10.39 -3.64 22.29
N PHE A 45 -11.36 -3.66 21.37
CA PHE A 45 -11.63 -2.54 20.44
C PHE A 45 -11.93 -1.25 21.20
N GLN A 46 -12.80 -1.30 22.21
CA GLN A 46 -13.15 -0.11 23.01
C GLN A 46 -11.93 0.52 23.69
N VAL A 47 -11.00 -0.32 24.19
CA VAL A 47 -9.76 0.20 24.78
C VAL A 47 -8.86 0.84 23.72
N TYR A 48 -8.67 0.21 22.54
CA TYR A 48 -7.89 0.80 21.46
C TYR A 48 -8.52 2.08 20.93
N GLU A 49 -9.84 2.12 20.76
CA GLU A 49 -10.57 3.31 20.31
C GLU A 49 -10.39 4.47 21.33
N SER A 50 -10.50 4.20 22.63
CA SER A 50 -10.24 5.20 23.67
C SER A 50 -8.79 5.71 23.64
N LEU A 51 -7.80 4.82 23.46
CA LEU A 51 -6.40 5.21 23.30
C LEU A 51 -6.22 6.17 22.12
N LEU A 52 -6.82 5.87 20.98
CA LEU A 52 -6.72 6.68 19.77
C LEU A 52 -7.48 8.01 19.87
N LEU A 53 -8.71 7.99 20.36
CA LEU A 53 -9.60 9.15 20.28
C LEU A 53 -9.63 10.00 21.53
N GLU A 54 -9.28 9.47 22.71
CA GLU A 54 -9.38 10.19 23.97
C GLU A 54 -8.01 10.53 24.58
N ARG A 55 -7.01 9.63 24.45
CA ARG A 55 -5.75 9.72 25.19
C ARG A 55 -4.62 10.44 24.47
N ALA A 56 -4.81 10.87 23.23
CA ALA A 56 -3.82 11.59 22.44
C ALA A 56 -2.44 10.91 22.33
N ASP A 57 -2.45 9.60 22.15
CA ASP A 57 -1.23 8.84 21.99
C ASP A 57 -0.74 8.87 20.53
N THR A 58 0.53 9.18 20.33
CA THR A 58 1.13 9.45 19.03
C THR A 58 2.26 8.48 18.69
N GLY A 59 2.80 8.60 17.50
CA GLY A 59 3.94 7.84 17.03
C GLY A 59 3.65 6.36 16.83
N GLN A 60 4.65 5.52 17.05
CA GLN A 60 4.53 4.08 16.79
C GLN A 60 3.43 3.42 17.65
N GLY A 61 3.23 3.90 18.87
CA GLY A 61 2.21 3.36 19.74
C GLY A 61 0.80 3.58 19.22
N GLY A 62 0.47 4.79 18.80
CA GLY A 62 -0.81 5.10 18.17
C GLY A 62 -1.02 4.36 16.85
N ALA A 63 0.04 4.22 16.05
CA ALA A 63 0.01 3.44 14.81
C ALA A 63 -0.32 1.95 15.05
N ASP A 64 0.27 1.36 16.10
CA ASP A 64 0.00 -0.03 16.49
C ASP A 64 -1.41 -0.19 17.08
N ASP A 65 -1.88 0.78 17.86
CA ASP A 65 -3.25 0.78 18.41
C ASP A 65 -4.29 0.83 17.28
N LEU A 66 -4.08 1.66 16.25
CA LEU A 66 -4.96 1.73 15.07
C LEU A 66 -5.00 0.38 14.31
N LYS A 67 -3.85 -0.22 14.08
CA LYS A 67 -3.76 -1.55 13.48
C LYS A 67 -4.54 -2.59 14.28
N ASN A 68 -4.37 -2.59 15.62
CA ASN A 68 -5.04 -3.55 16.50
C ASN A 68 -6.54 -3.29 16.59
N ALA A 69 -7.00 -2.03 16.57
CA ALA A 69 -8.41 -1.67 16.48
C ALA A 69 -9.04 -2.27 15.20
N TRP A 70 -8.36 -2.15 14.06
CA TRP A 70 -8.79 -2.80 12.81
C TRP A 70 -8.87 -4.32 12.94
N VAL A 71 -7.87 -4.97 13.55
CA VAL A 71 -7.89 -6.42 13.77
C VAL A 71 -9.14 -6.82 14.58
N CYS A 72 -9.49 -6.08 15.63
CA CYS A 72 -10.68 -6.34 16.43
C CYS A 72 -11.96 -6.19 15.59
N LEU A 73 -12.12 -5.09 14.83
CA LEU A 73 -13.27 -4.87 13.94
C LEU A 73 -13.41 -5.98 12.90
N SER A 74 -12.31 -6.40 12.31
CA SER A 74 -12.28 -7.50 11.33
C SER A 74 -12.75 -8.83 11.95
N ARG A 75 -12.27 -9.16 13.15
CA ARG A 75 -12.68 -10.38 13.88
C ARG A 75 -14.15 -10.36 14.27
N MET A 76 -14.69 -9.20 14.60
CA MET A 76 -16.11 -9.00 14.89
C MET A 76 -16.99 -8.91 13.64
N ARG A 77 -16.41 -8.87 12.43
CA ARG A 77 -17.10 -8.61 11.16
C ARG A 77 -17.84 -7.25 11.15
N GLN A 78 -17.26 -6.26 11.82
CA GLN A 78 -17.80 -4.89 11.92
C GLN A 78 -17.07 -3.91 10.99
N SER A 79 -16.82 -4.32 9.75
CA SER A 79 -16.10 -3.49 8.77
C SER A 79 -16.79 -2.14 8.48
N LYS A 80 -18.08 -2.01 8.75
CA LYS A 80 -18.82 -0.76 8.58
C LYS A 80 -18.35 0.39 9.48
N LEU A 81 -17.65 0.07 10.58
CA LEU A 81 -17.14 1.07 11.53
C LEU A 81 -15.75 1.58 11.16
N VAL A 82 -15.07 0.94 10.19
CA VAL A 82 -13.66 1.22 9.95
C VAL A 82 -13.42 2.56 9.27
N ASP A 83 -14.27 2.95 8.32
CA ASP A 83 -14.10 4.20 7.58
C ASP A 83 -14.21 5.41 8.53
N ASP A 84 -15.22 5.43 9.40
CA ASP A 84 -15.42 6.47 10.42
C ASP A 84 -14.26 6.54 11.43
N LEU A 85 -13.78 5.38 11.90
CA LEU A 85 -12.63 5.33 12.79
C LEU A 85 -11.36 5.90 12.13
N LEU A 86 -11.08 5.49 10.89
CA LEU A 86 -9.89 5.95 10.16
C LEU A 86 -9.89 7.46 9.96
N GLU A 87 -11.01 8.01 9.50
CA GLU A 87 -11.09 9.45 9.23
C GLU A 87 -11.00 10.28 10.53
N LYS A 88 -11.64 9.85 11.62
CA LYS A 88 -11.48 10.51 12.93
C LYS A 88 -10.04 10.49 13.44
N VAL A 89 -9.35 9.37 13.26
CA VAL A 89 -7.94 9.24 13.68
C VAL A 89 -7.04 10.13 12.83
N VAL A 90 -7.22 10.12 11.50
CA VAL A 90 -6.45 10.96 10.58
C VAL A 90 -6.68 12.45 10.83
N GLU A 91 -7.93 12.88 11.08
CA GLU A 91 -8.27 14.26 11.44
C GLU A 91 -7.62 14.69 12.74
N LYS A 92 -7.54 13.79 13.72
CA LYS A 92 -6.92 14.08 15.02
C LYS A 92 -5.40 14.16 14.97
N TYR A 93 -4.74 13.37 14.08
CA TYR A 93 -3.29 13.25 14.00
C TYR A 93 -2.74 13.57 12.60
N PRO A 94 -3.02 14.75 12.04
CA PRO A 94 -2.66 15.07 10.66
C PRO A 94 -1.14 15.20 10.43
N GLU A 95 -0.36 15.36 11.50
CA GLU A 95 1.10 15.53 11.47
C GLU A 95 1.87 14.30 11.99
N ASP A 96 1.18 13.24 12.39
CA ASP A 96 1.82 11.99 12.80
C ASP A 96 1.95 11.03 11.62
N TRP A 97 3.11 11.03 10.98
CA TRP A 97 3.35 10.21 9.80
C TRP A 97 3.18 8.71 10.05
N ARG A 98 3.47 8.21 11.27
CA ARG A 98 3.31 6.78 11.60
C ARG A 98 1.84 6.38 11.66
N ILE A 99 1.01 7.24 12.23
CA ILE A 99 -0.45 7.04 12.26
C ILE A 99 -1.02 7.13 10.85
N LEU A 100 -0.61 8.13 10.04
CA LEU A 100 -1.04 8.28 8.65
C LEU A 100 -0.68 7.03 7.82
N VAL A 101 0.54 6.51 7.95
CA VAL A 101 0.97 5.28 7.29
C VAL A 101 0.17 4.06 7.78
N SER A 102 -0.13 3.98 9.09
CA SER A 102 -0.97 2.91 9.64
C SER A 102 -2.39 2.96 9.06
N ALA A 103 -2.99 4.13 8.96
CA ALA A 103 -4.30 4.32 8.33
C ALA A 103 -4.27 3.92 6.84
N ALA A 104 -3.24 4.33 6.11
CA ALA A 104 -3.04 3.93 4.72
C ALA A 104 -2.94 2.40 4.55
N ARG A 105 -2.25 1.72 5.48
CA ARG A 105 -2.17 0.25 5.51
C ARG A 105 -3.54 -0.39 5.74
N VAL A 106 -4.31 0.16 6.65
CA VAL A 106 -5.67 -0.34 6.92
C VAL A 106 -6.54 -0.16 5.68
N TYR A 107 -6.52 1.01 5.01
CA TYR A 107 -7.21 1.20 3.74
C TYR A 107 -6.84 0.15 2.68
N ASN A 108 -5.62 -0.33 2.65
CA ASN A 108 -5.21 -1.40 1.74
C ASN A 108 -5.78 -2.79 2.11
N GLN A 109 -6.15 -3.02 3.36
CA GLN A 109 -6.56 -4.32 3.91
C GLN A 109 -8.08 -4.50 4.04
N ILE A 110 -8.83 -3.43 4.19
CA ILE A 110 -10.27 -3.48 4.39
C ILE A 110 -11.01 -4.06 3.17
N PRO A 111 -12.22 -4.64 3.37
CA PRO A 111 -13.03 -5.17 2.28
C PRO A 111 -13.32 -4.08 1.23
N LYS A 112 -13.15 -4.43 -0.05
CA LYS A 112 -13.31 -3.47 -1.17
C LYS A 112 -14.74 -3.39 -1.71
N TRP A 113 -15.70 -3.91 -1.00
CA TRP A 113 -17.10 -3.94 -1.38
C TRP A 113 -17.98 -3.47 -0.23
N GLY A 114 -19.07 -2.80 -0.61
CA GLY A 114 -20.12 -2.38 0.30
C GLY A 114 -21.42 -2.11 -0.45
N MET A 115 -22.34 -1.50 0.26
CA MET A 115 -23.64 -1.11 -0.25
C MET A 115 -23.77 0.42 -0.22
N MET A 116 -24.31 0.99 -1.28
CA MET A 116 -24.79 2.36 -1.33
C MET A 116 -26.28 2.35 -0.99
N ILE A 117 -26.66 2.95 0.13
CA ILE A 117 -28.03 3.03 0.65
C ILE A 117 -28.32 4.49 0.97
N ASP A 118 -29.34 5.07 0.35
CA ASP A 118 -29.70 6.48 0.53
C ASP A 118 -28.50 7.45 0.40
N ASP A 119 -27.68 7.20 -0.64
CA ASP A 119 -26.45 7.93 -0.95
C ASP A 119 -25.33 7.80 0.11
N GLU A 120 -25.50 6.94 1.11
CA GLU A 120 -24.45 6.61 2.08
C GLU A 120 -23.78 5.28 1.75
N PHE A 121 -22.45 5.26 1.83
CA PHE A 121 -21.66 4.05 1.66
C PHE A 121 -21.53 3.31 3.00
N ILE A 122 -21.94 2.04 3.00
CA ILE A 122 -21.80 1.13 4.13
C ILE A 122 -20.91 -0.03 3.72
N ARG A 123 -19.76 -0.19 4.37
CA ARG A 123 -18.81 -1.30 4.11
C ARG A 123 -19.29 -2.60 4.74
N GLU A 124 -20.42 -3.07 4.24
CA GLU A 124 -21.05 -4.30 4.70
C GLU A 124 -21.70 -5.01 3.51
N SER A 125 -21.71 -6.34 3.54
CA SER A 125 -22.48 -7.13 2.59
C SER A 125 -23.85 -7.42 3.19
N ARG A 126 -24.89 -6.85 2.62
CA ARG A 126 -26.29 -7.12 3.01
C ARG A 126 -27.05 -7.75 1.85
N SER A 127 -28.00 -8.62 2.17
CA SER A 127 -29.01 -9.07 1.22
C SER A 127 -30.23 -8.11 1.31
N GLY A 128 -30.51 -7.42 0.21
CA GLY A 128 -31.66 -6.52 0.06
C GLY A 128 -31.34 -5.05 0.39
N GLY A 129 -31.86 -4.16 -0.46
CA GLY A 129 -31.75 -2.71 -0.35
C GLY A 129 -30.40 -2.14 -0.81
N GLY A 130 -30.44 -1.08 -1.61
CA GLY A 130 -29.25 -0.37 -2.08
C GLY A 130 -28.53 -1.02 -3.27
N LYS A 131 -27.48 -0.36 -3.74
CA LYS A 131 -26.62 -0.80 -4.83
C LYS A 131 -25.29 -1.34 -4.29
N ARG A 132 -24.85 -2.48 -4.79
CA ARG A 132 -23.54 -3.01 -4.48
C ARG A 132 -22.47 -2.24 -5.26
N VAL A 133 -21.51 -1.66 -4.54
CA VAL A 133 -20.42 -0.89 -5.13
C VAL A 133 -19.07 -1.38 -4.62
N ASN A 134 -18.00 -1.13 -5.38
CA ASN A 134 -16.65 -1.37 -4.93
C ASN A 134 -15.90 -0.06 -4.69
N THR A 135 -14.98 -0.11 -3.73
CA THR A 135 -14.18 1.03 -3.27
C THR A 135 -12.70 0.87 -3.62
N ARG A 136 -12.35 -0.13 -4.44
CA ARG A 136 -10.94 -0.49 -4.67
C ARG A 136 -10.07 0.71 -5.06
N GLU A 137 -10.51 1.48 -6.06
CA GLU A 137 -9.73 2.62 -6.53
C GLU A 137 -9.83 3.80 -5.54
N ARG A 138 -10.99 4.03 -4.95
CA ARG A 138 -11.19 5.04 -3.92
C ARG A 138 -10.28 4.80 -2.70
N ASP A 139 -10.27 3.58 -2.17
CA ASP A 139 -9.40 3.20 -1.05
C ASP A 139 -7.91 3.26 -1.42
N ARG A 140 -7.56 2.91 -2.68
CA ARG A 140 -6.19 3.04 -3.18
C ARG A 140 -5.75 4.51 -3.18
N VAL A 141 -6.54 5.39 -3.77
CA VAL A 141 -6.23 6.81 -3.83
C VAL A 141 -6.18 7.41 -2.42
N ARG A 142 -7.12 7.05 -1.53
CA ARG A 142 -7.07 7.51 -0.14
C ARG A 142 -5.82 7.05 0.59
N SER A 143 -5.44 5.78 0.43
CA SER A 143 -4.20 5.25 0.98
C SER A 143 -2.96 6.01 0.47
N LEU A 144 -2.88 6.27 -0.85
CA LEU A 144 -1.76 7.03 -1.44
C LEU A 144 -1.75 8.49 -0.96
N SER A 145 -2.91 9.13 -0.83
CA SER A 145 -3.04 10.49 -0.30
C SER A 145 -2.53 10.59 1.14
N LEU A 146 -2.85 9.61 1.99
CA LEU A 146 -2.33 9.54 3.36
C LEU A 146 -0.81 9.31 3.40
N MET A 147 -0.28 8.49 2.49
CA MET A 147 1.16 8.29 2.36
C MET A 147 1.88 9.55 1.85
N GLU A 148 1.27 10.31 0.93
CA GLU A 148 1.80 11.61 0.50
C GLU A 148 1.81 12.62 1.66
N GLN A 149 0.73 12.68 2.45
CA GLN A 149 0.69 13.51 3.66
C GLN A 149 1.80 13.09 4.65
N ALA A 150 1.96 11.78 4.88
CA ALA A 150 3.03 11.25 5.71
C ALA A 150 4.43 11.61 5.18
N LEU A 151 4.65 11.57 3.86
CA LEU A 151 5.89 11.99 3.22
C LEU A 151 6.22 13.45 3.54
N ASN A 152 5.22 14.34 3.45
CA ASN A 152 5.41 15.77 3.70
C ASN A 152 5.75 16.09 5.16
N VAL A 153 5.22 15.30 6.12
CA VAL A 153 5.42 15.55 7.57
C VAL A 153 6.54 14.71 8.19
N SER A 154 7.16 13.81 7.43
CA SER A 154 8.27 12.95 7.91
C SER A 154 9.66 13.47 7.54
N ALA A 155 9.79 14.67 7.00
CA ALA A 155 11.06 15.20 6.49
C ALA A 155 12.18 15.24 7.57
N ASP A 156 11.82 15.57 8.82
CA ASP A 156 12.74 15.70 9.95
C ASP A 156 12.91 14.40 10.77
N GLU A 157 12.44 13.26 10.26
CA GLU A 157 12.53 11.98 10.98
C GLU A 157 13.99 11.51 11.10
N GLU A 158 14.42 11.26 12.34
CA GLU A 158 15.77 10.80 12.65
C GLU A 158 15.95 9.29 12.48
N ASP A 159 14.88 8.50 12.66
CA ASP A 159 14.89 7.05 12.46
C ASP A 159 14.90 6.72 10.95
N LYS A 160 16.10 6.78 10.37
CA LYS A 160 16.32 6.52 8.94
C LYS A 160 15.86 5.12 8.50
N LYS A 161 15.92 4.14 9.41
CA LYS A 161 15.46 2.78 9.13
C LYS A 161 13.92 2.71 9.03
N ALA A 162 13.21 3.38 9.94
CA ALA A 162 11.75 3.48 9.87
C ALA A 162 11.32 4.27 8.63
N LEU A 163 12.02 5.38 8.34
CA LEU A 163 11.76 6.22 7.17
C LEU A 163 11.99 5.45 5.86
N GLY A 164 13.11 4.76 5.71
CA GLY A 164 13.40 3.91 4.54
C GLY A 164 12.37 2.80 4.36
N SER A 165 11.87 2.22 5.47
CA SER A 165 10.79 1.23 5.42
C SER A 165 9.48 1.83 4.92
N PHE A 166 9.15 3.05 5.33
CA PHE A 166 7.97 3.78 4.86
C PHE A 166 8.05 4.11 3.37
N TYR A 167 9.17 4.68 2.90
CA TYR A 167 9.35 4.99 1.47
C TYR A 167 9.24 3.75 0.59
N PHE A 168 9.83 2.64 1.04
CA PHE A 168 9.74 1.37 0.33
C PHE A 168 8.30 0.85 0.25
N GLU A 169 7.54 0.99 1.33
CA GLU A 169 6.13 0.62 1.36
C GLU A 169 5.29 1.53 0.48
N PHE A 170 5.59 2.83 0.44
CA PHE A 170 4.90 3.77 -0.42
C PHE A 170 5.15 3.45 -1.90
N ALA A 171 6.40 3.17 -2.27
CA ALA A 171 6.72 2.69 -3.62
C ALA A 171 5.93 1.42 -3.96
N ALA A 172 5.87 0.45 -3.03
CA ALA A 172 5.08 -0.76 -3.22
C ALA A 172 3.57 -0.48 -3.37
N ALA A 173 3.04 0.53 -2.66
CA ALA A 173 1.63 0.92 -2.76
C ALA A 173 1.31 1.53 -4.13
N ILE A 174 2.18 2.38 -4.69
CA ILE A 174 2.05 2.91 -6.06
C ILE A 174 2.08 1.77 -7.08
N GLY A 175 3.00 0.82 -6.93
CA GLY A 175 3.17 -0.33 -7.82
C GLY A 175 2.09 -1.40 -7.69
N ARG A 176 1.22 -1.35 -6.70
CA ARG A 176 0.12 -2.33 -6.54
C ARG A 176 -0.91 -2.17 -7.64
N GLY A 177 -1.11 -3.23 -8.37
CA GLY A 177 -1.83 -3.25 -9.64
C GLY A 177 -0.88 -3.37 -10.82
N GLY A 178 0.39 -3.46 -10.53
CA GLY A 178 1.57 -3.27 -11.35
C GLY A 178 1.95 -4.41 -12.29
N ASN A 179 1.07 -5.37 -12.57
CA ASN A 179 1.24 -6.14 -13.80
C ASN A 179 0.85 -5.31 -15.04
N GLU A 180 0.42 -4.08 -14.80
CA GLU A 180 -0.01 -3.14 -15.80
C GLU A 180 1.03 -2.01 -15.86
N ALA A 181 2.12 -2.24 -16.61
CA ALA A 181 3.18 -1.27 -16.82
C ALA A 181 2.66 0.12 -17.25
N TRP A 182 1.53 0.16 -17.95
CA TRP A 182 0.87 1.38 -18.39
C TRP A 182 0.24 2.21 -17.26
N ARG A 183 -0.15 1.61 -16.11
CA ARG A 183 -0.67 2.37 -14.96
C ARG A 183 0.33 3.35 -14.38
N LEU A 184 1.61 3.08 -14.55
CA LEU A 184 2.65 3.98 -14.09
C LEU A 184 2.89 5.16 -15.05
N GLN A 185 2.17 5.23 -16.17
CA GLN A 185 2.22 6.38 -17.07
C GLN A 185 1.30 7.51 -16.63
N ASP A 186 0.21 7.18 -15.94
CA ASP A 186 -0.75 8.18 -15.47
C ASP A 186 -0.25 8.78 -14.15
N LEU A 187 -0.49 10.06 -13.96
CA LEU A 187 -0.31 10.72 -12.69
C LEU A 187 -1.62 10.62 -11.90
N THR A 188 -1.63 9.79 -10.86
CA THR A 188 -2.80 9.66 -9.99
C THR A 188 -3.07 10.99 -9.27
N ASP A 189 -4.26 11.55 -9.45
CA ASP A 189 -4.72 12.71 -8.67
C ASP A 189 -5.03 12.27 -7.23
N LEU A 190 -4.20 12.68 -6.29
CA LEU A 190 -4.33 12.37 -4.86
C LEU A 190 -5.21 13.38 -4.09
N THR A 191 -5.64 14.45 -4.76
CA THR A 191 -6.46 15.51 -4.15
C THR A 191 -7.95 15.19 -4.19
N LYS A 192 -8.36 14.27 -5.09
CA LYS A 192 -9.76 13.92 -5.31
C LYS A 192 -9.95 12.40 -5.22
N LEU A 193 -10.87 11.98 -4.35
CA LEU A 193 -11.25 10.58 -4.28
C LEU A 193 -12.15 10.20 -5.48
N PRO A 194 -11.84 9.09 -6.17
CA PRO A 194 -12.71 8.57 -7.22
C PRO A 194 -14.11 8.20 -6.70
N ASP A 195 -15.09 8.19 -7.58
CA ASP A 195 -16.44 7.75 -7.27
C ASP A 195 -16.47 6.23 -6.96
N TYR A 196 -17.55 5.81 -6.30
CA TYR A 196 -17.84 4.40 -6.09
C TYR A 196 -18.16 3.71 -7.42
N HIS A 197 -17.60 2.54 -7.65
CA HIS A 197 -17.76 1.85 -8.92
C HIS A 197 -18.84 0.75 -8.81
N GLU A 198 -19.85 0.79 -9.68
CA GLU A 198 -20.84 -0.27 -9.81
C GLU A 198 -20.24 -1.42 -10.65
N GLY A 199 -20.40 -2.66 -10.20
CA GLY A 199 -19.95 -3.84 -10.95
C GLY A 199 -18.58 -4.39 -10.55
N GLY A 200 -18.16 -5.47 -11.24
CA GLY A 200 -16.90 -6.14 -10.99
C GLY A 200 -15.71 -5.30 -11.42
N TYR A 201 -14.64 -5.39 -10.66
CA TYR A 201 -13.36 -4.85 -11.10
C TYR A 201 -12.81 -5.75 -12.21
N TYR A 202 -12.83 -5.25 -13.43
CA TYR A 202 -12.07 -5.85 -14.52
C TYR A 202 -10.66 -5.27 -14.46
N SER A 203 -9.67 -6.06 -14.03
CA SER A 203 -8.29 -5.69 -14.30
C SER A 203 -8.14 -5.63 -15.80
N ALA A 204 -7.74 -4.49 -16.34
CA ALA A 204 -7.40 -4.41 -17.75
C ALA A 204 -6.35 -5.48 -18.07
N ARG A 205 -6.49 -6.13 -19.21
CA ARG A 205 -5.47 -7.10 -19.64
C ARG A 205 -4.17 -6.34 -19.87
N ASN A 206 -3.07 -6.94 -19.50
CA ASN A 206 -1.75 -6.41 -19.83
C ASN A 206 -1.66 -6.20 -21.35
N VAL A 207 -1.69 -4.95 -21.75
CA VAL A 207 -1.67 -4.56 -23.18
C VAL A 207 -0.25 -4.38 -23.72
N GLY A 208 0.76 -4.60 -22.89
CA GLY A 208 2.17 -4.44 -23.24
C GLY A 208 2.75 -3.12 -22.77
N THR A 209 4.04 -2.95 -23.00
CA THR A 209 4.77 -1.74 -22.69
C THR A 209 4.27 -0.58 -23.52
N PRO A 210 4.04 0.59 -22.91
CA PRO A 210 3.63 1.79 -23.61
C PRO A 210 4.65 2.22 -24.67
N VAL A 211 4.15 2.83 -25.73
CA VAL A 211 4.97 3.37 -26.82
C VAL A 211 4.62 4.82 -27.05
N ASP A 212 5.58 5.57 -27.58
CA ASP A 212 5.39 6.93 -28.10
C ASP A 212 4.67 6.92 -29.46
N VAL A 213 4.54 8.10 -30.07
CA VAL A 213 3.88 8.28 -31.37
C VAL A 213 4.62 7.61 -32.52
N GLU A 214 5.93 7.40 -32.40
CA GLU A 214 6.79 6.69 -33.36
C GLU A 214 6.73 5.16 -33.14
N GLY A 215 6.11 4.70 -32.05
CA GLY A 215 6.02 3.28 -31.70
C GLY A 215 7.26 2.74 -30.99
N ALA A 216 8.12 3.63 -30.48
CA ALA A 216 9.23 3.28 -29.61
C ALA A 216 8.77 3.10 -28.15
N PRO A 217 9.38 2.22 -27.37
CA PRO A 217 8.98 2.02 -25.98
C PRO A 217 9.24 3.26 -25.13
N VAL A 218 8.26 3.60 -24.27
CA VAL A 218 8.42 4.67 -23.30
C VAL A 218 9.24 4.17 -22.11
N TYR A 219 10.30 4.91 -21.80
CA TYR A 219 11.14 4.68 -20.65
C TYR A 219 10.87 5.71 -19.57
N TYR A 220 10.65 5.27 -18.35
CA TYR A 220 10.44 6.19 -17.23
C TYR A 220 11.77 6.68 -16.67
N GLU A 221 11.81 7.94 -16.33
CA GLU A 221 12.94 8.59 -15.69
C GLU A 221 12.76 8.69 -14.17
N VAL A 222 13.83 9.01 -13.45
CA VAL A 222 13.78 9.36 -12.03
C VAL A 222 13.47 10.84 -11.94
N SER A 223 12.38 11.20 -11.26
CA SER A 223 12.08 12.60 -10.98
C SER A 223 13.03 13.16 -9.91
N PRO A 224 13.42 14.44 -10.00
CA PRO A 224 14.23 15.08 -8.95
C PRO A 224 13.47 15.24 -7.63
N SER A 225 12.13 15.23 -7.66
CA SER A 225 11.31 15.28 -6.45
C SER A 225 9.94 14.61 -6.68
N TRP A 226 9.26 14.29 -5.58
CA TRP A 226 7.89 13.80 -5.61
C TRP A 226 6.93 14.74 -6.36
N LYS A 227 7.09 16.05 -6.15
CA LYS A 227 6.20 17.08 -6.72
C LYS A 227 6.41 17.31 -8.21
N GLU A 228 7.62 17.09 -8.70
CA GLU A 228 7.98 17.30 -10.11
C GLU A 228 7.70 16.07 -10.97
N ALA A 229 7.36 14.95 -10.35
CA ALA A 229 7.03 13.74 -11.07
C ALA A 229 5.82 13.93 -12.00
N LYS A 230 5.98 13.56 -13.26
CA LYS A 230 4.98 13.71 -14.32
C LYS A 230 4.00 12.54 -14.40
N ASN A 231 4.34 11.43 -13.75
CA ASN A 231 3.54 10.21 -13.71
C ASN A 231 3.88 9.38 -12.46
N ASP A 232 3.07 8.36 -12.19
CA ASP A 232 3.28 7.48 -11.06
C ASP A 232 4.56 6.62 -11.18
N GLY A 233 5.02 6.37 -12.41
CA GLY A 233 6.29 5.68 -12.65
C GLY A 233 7.49 6.50 -12.16
N GLU A 234 7.48 7.80 -12.37
CA GLU A 234 8.50 8.72 -11.86
C GLU A 234 8.42 8.83 -10.34
N ARG A 235 7.21 8.96 -9.75
CA ARG A 235 6.99 8.93 -8.30
C ARG A 235 7.53 7.65 -7.67
N TRP A 236 7.26 6.52 -8.29
CA TRP A 236 7.70 5.21 -7.84
C TRP A 236 9.23 5.08 -7.83
N ARG A 237 9.89 5.54 -8.92
CA ARG A 237 11.34 5.52 -9.01
C ARG A 237 12.00 6.49 -8.04
N PHE A 238 11.44 7.69 -7.89
CA PHE A 238 11.88 8.64 -6.87
C PHE A 238 11.91 7.98 -5.49
N LEU A 239 10.81 7.37 -5.05
CA LEU A 239 10.77 6.71 -3.75
C LEU A 239 11.79 5.58 -3.61
N LEU A 240 12.01 4.76 -4.64
CA LEU A 240 13.01 3.69 -4.58
C LEU A 240 14.45 4.24 -4.53
N THR A 241 14.72 5.39 -5.15
CA THR A 241 16.00 6.07 -5.07
C THR A 241 16.22 6.60 -3.66
N GLU A 242 15.24 7.28 -3.09
CA GLU A 242 15.26 7.76 -1.71
C GLU A 242 15.49 6.64 -0.69
N VAL A 243 14.85 5.47 -0.87
CA VAL A 243 15.10 4.29 -0.01
C VAL A 243 16.58 3.92 0.00
N ALA A 244 17.22 3.91 -1.18
CA ALA A 244 18.62 3.52 -1.30
C ALA A 244 19.58 4.55 -0.67
N GLU A 245 19.19 5.83 -0.65
CA GLU A 245 19.96 6.92 -0.05
C GLU A 245 19.77 7.00 1.48
N ILE A 246 18.54 6.84 1.95
CA ILE A 246 18.19 6.94 3.37
C ILE A 246 18.66 5.71 4.16
N ASP A 247 18.46 4.50 3.62
CA ASP A 247 18.81 3.24 4.26
C ASP A 247 19.64 2.36 3.31
N SER A 248 20.96 2.48 3.41
CA SER A 248 21.90 1.72 2.56
C SER A 248 21.72 0.21 2.66
N ALA A 249 21.21 -0.32 3.78
CA ALA A 249 20.92 -1.74 3.94
C ALA A 249 19.77 -2.23 3.03
N ARG A 250 18.93 -1.32 2.51
CA ARG A 250 17.83 -1.61 1.59
C ARG A 250 18.14 -1.33 0.12
N THR A 251 19.33 -0.85 -0.19
CA THR A 251 19.72 -0.52 -1.57
C THR A 251 19.50 -1.69 -2.53
N ALA A 252 19.93 -2.89 -2.16
CA ALA A 252 19.74 -4.08 -2.97
C ALA A 252 18.26 -4.44 -3.14
N GLU A 253 17.45 -4.28 -2.08
CA GLU A 253 16.00 -4.54 -2.11
C GLU A 253 15.27 -3.54 -3.03
N ALA A 254 15.60 -2.25 -2.94
CA ALA A 254 15.02 -1.20 -3.78
C ALA A 254 15.38 -1.41 -5.26
N LYS A 255 16.65 -1.69 -5.57
CA LYS A 255 17.09 -2.02 -6.93
C LYS A 255 16.41 -3.27 -7.45
N TYR A 256 16.22 -4.30 -6.64
CA TYR A 256 15.55 -5.52 -7.05
C TYR A 256 14.07 -5.29 -7.41
N GLN A 257 13.35 -4.42 -6.68
CA GLN A 257 11.99 -4.05 -7.04
C GLN A 257 11.93 -3.36 -8.41
N TRP A 258 12.85 -2.45 -8.67
CA TRP A 258 12.97 -1.81 -9.97
C TRP A 258 13.24 -2.83 -11.07
N ILE A 259 14.22 -3.72 -10.88
CA ILE A 259 14.57 -4.75 -11.85
C ILE A 259 13.41 -5.70 -12.15
N ARG A 260 12.64 -6.09 -11.12
CA ARG A 260 11.44 -6.92 -11.31
C ARG A 260 10.40 -6.23 -12.19
N PHE A 261 10.21 -4.93 -11.99
CA PHE A 261 9.29 -4.15 -12.82
C PHE A 261 9.79 -4.11 -14.27
N ILE A 262 11.06 -3.78 -14.50
CA ILE A 262 11.67 -3.78 -15.84
C ILE A 262 11.59 -5.15 -16.49
N LYS A 263 11.88 -6.24 -15.77
CA LYS A 263 11.71 -7.60 -16.26
C LYS A 263 10.26 -7.88 -16.68
N GLY A 264 9.28 -7.41 -15.90
CA GLY A 264 7.87 -7.52 -16.26
C GLY A 264 7.50 -6.74 -17.52
N GLN A 265 8.15 -5.60 -17.74
CA GLN A 265 7.89 -4.69 -18.85
C GLN A 265 8.64 -5.11 -20.14
N PHE A 266 9.92 -5.46 -20.01
CA PHE A 266 10.83 -5.71 -21.12
C PHE A 266 11.44 -7.11 -21.14
N GLY A 267 11.00 -8.01 -20.25
CA GLY A 267 11.47 -9.40 -20.27
C GLY A 267 11.08 -10.11 -21.54
N VAL A 268 11.92 -11.03 -21.97
CA VAL A 268 11.72 -11.80 -23.20
C VAL A 268 10.36 -12.52 -23.17
N GLN A 269 9.53 -12.23 -24.15
CA GLN A 269 8.26 -12.90 -24.35
C GLN A 269 8.51 -14.23 -25.08
N THR A 270 8.22 -15.33 -24.39
CA THR A 270 8.26 -16.66 -24.99
C THR A 270 6.83 -17.21 -25.09
N MET A 271 6.63 -18.20 -25.97
CA MET A 271 5.35 -18.91 -26.07
C MET A 271 4.89 -19.50 -24.73
N ARG A 272 5.82 -19.85 -23.84
CA ARG A 272 5.54 -20.34 -22.48
C ARG A 272 4.86 -19.31 -21.60
N ASN A 273 5.17 -18.03 -21.75
CA ASN A 273 4.55 -16.94 -21.00
C ASN A 273 3.13 -16.61 -21.51
N TRP A 274 2.77 -17.10 -22.69
CA TRP A 274 1.45 -16.96 -23.29
C TRP A 274 0.46 -18.06 -22.89
N GLY A 275 0.94 -19.16 -22.32
CA GLY A 275 0.25 -20.43 -22.17
C GLY A 275 -0.66 -20.57 -20.95
N GLY A 276 -1.08 -19.50 -20.30
CA GLY A 276 -2.00 -19.56 -19.14
C GLY A 276 -3.50 -19.67 -19.48
N GLY A 277 -3.89 -19.71 -20.73
CA GLY A 277 -5.30 -19.78 -21.14
C GLY A 277 -5.50 -20.64 -22.39
N ARG A 278 -6.34 -21.67 -22.29
CA ARG A 278 -6.82 -22.52 -23.36
C ARG A 278 -7.38 -21.71 -24.54
N PHE A 279 -6.54 -21.36 -25.50
CA PHE A 279 -6.97 -21.02 -26.84
C PHE A 279 -5.92 -21.51 -27.84
N PHE A 280 -5.95 -22.79 -28.14
CA PHE A 280 -5.37 -23.30 -29.36
C PHE A 280 -6.36 -23.00 -30.51
N GLY A 281 -6.24 -21.80 -31.04
CA GLY A 281 -6.65 -21.53 -32.41
C GLY A 281 -5.38 -21.45 -33.21
N GLY A 282 -5.00 -22.55 -33.84
CA GLY A 282 -3.84 -22.59 -34.71
C GLY A 282 -4.03 -21.66 -35.90
N HIS A 283 -3.24 -20.59 -35.96
CA HIS A 283 -2.87 -19.98 -37.22
C HIS A 283 -1.40 -20.34 -37.43
N SER A 284 -1.18 -21.21 -38.42
CA SER A 284 0.15 -21.43 -38.97
C SER A 284 0.64 -20.08 -39.53
N PRO A 285 1.94 -19.73 -39.34
CA PRO A 285 2.49 -18.53 -39.95
C PRO A 285 2.35 -18.64 -41.48
N GLU A 286 1.84 -17.60 -42.11
CA GLU A 286 1.90 -17.49 -43.57
C GLU A 286 3.38 -17.43 -43.97
N GLU A 287 3.79 -18.30 -44.90
CA GLU A 287 5.12 -18.29 -45.50
C GLU A 287 5.40 -16.88 -46.06
N GLY A 288 6.47 -16.22 -45.58
CA GLY A 288 6.95 -14.92 -46.05
C GLY A 288 6.84 -13.76 -45.05
N LYS A 289 6.26 -14.00 -43.85
CA LYS A 289 6.22 -13.01 -42.77
C LYS A 289 7.05 -13.41 -41.54
N GLU A 290 8.24 -13.91 -41.79
CA GLU A 290 9.16 -14.46 -40.76
C GLU A 290 9.53 -13.43 -39.67
N ASN A 291 9.29 -12.14 -39.89
CA ASN A 291 9.63 -11.06 -38.92
C ASN A 291 8.45 -10.46 -38.15
N GLU A 292 7.20 -10.81 -38.48
CA GLU A 292 6.03 -10.13 -37.87
C GLU A 292 5.28 -10.97 -36.81
N SER A 293 5.36 -12.31 -36.85
CA SER A 293 4.67 -13.18 -35.88
C SER A 293 5.39 -14.50 -35.62
N GLY A 294 6.65 -14.62 -35.97
CA GLY A 294 7.42 -15.86 -35.94
C GLY A 294 7.98 -16.24 -34.59
N THR A 295 8.50 -17.45 -34.54
CA THR A 295 9.46 -17.89 -33.54
C THR A 295 10.68 -17.00 -33.65
N TYR A 296 10.74 -15.97 -32.82
CA TYR A 296 11.95 -15.18 -32.69
C TYR A 296 13.10 -16.09 -32.30
N GLU A 297 14.19 -16.03 -33.04
CA GLU A 297 15.39 -16.80 -32.78
C GLU A 297 16.07 -16.25 -31.51
N LEU A 298 15.61 -16.71 -30.33
CA LEU A 298 16.09 -16.24 -29.04
C LEU A 298 17.60 -16.35 -28.86
N HIS A 299 18.20 -17.33 -29.51
CA HIS A 299 19.64 -17.56 -29.49
C HIS A 299 20.45 -16.50 -30.27
N THR A 300 19.78 -15.65 -31.05
CA THR A 300 20.42 -14.56 -31.79
C THR A 300 20.39 -13.22 -31.04
N LEU A 301 19.72 -13.15 -29.86
CA LEU A 301 19.69 -11.94 -29.04
C LEU A 301 21.07 -11.70 -28.43
N ASP A 302 21.55 -10.46 -28.55
CA ASP A 302 22.69 -10.03 -27.77
C ASP A 302 22.27 -9.57 -26.36
N GLU A 303 23.25 -9.27 -25.48
CA GLU A 303 22.99 -8.86 -24.10
C GLU A 303 22.25 -7.49 -23.99
N THR A 304 22.15 -6.73 -25.09
CA THR A 304 21.48 -5.43 -25.14
C THR A 304 20.08 -5.50 -25.75
N GLU A 305 19.67 -6.67 -26.23
CA GLU A 305 18.40 -6.86 -26.93
C GLU A 305 17.39 -7.64 -26.14
N THR A 306 16.14 -7.40 -26.42
CA THR A 306 15.01 -8.16 -25.90
C THR A 306 13.92 -8.31 -26.95
N ILE A 307 13.04 -9.29 -26.75
CA ILE A 307 11.79 -9.43 -27.48
C ILE A 307 10.66 -9.10 -26.52
N ALA A 308 10.21 -7.86 -26.53
CA ALA A 308 9.23 -7.37 -25.58
C ALA A 308 7.84 -7.22 -26.20
N ARG A 309 6.83 -7.37 -25.38
CA ARG A 309 5.46 -7.02 -25.72
C ARG A 309 5.24 -5.53 -25.53
N LEU A 310 5.19 -4.81 -26.61
CA LEU A 310 4.81 -3.41 -26.65
C LEU A 310 3.29 -3.26 -26.88
N ALA A 311 2.74 -2.07 -26.65
CA ALA A 311 1.33 -1.80 -26.93
C ALA A 311 0.99 -2.02 -28.42
N THR A 312 1.95 -1.87 -29.32
CA THR A 312 1.85 -2.09 -30.78
C THR A 312 2.16 -3.52 -31.23
N GLY A 313 2.44 -4.45 -30.29
CA GLY A 313 2.76 -5.84 -30.61
C GLY A 313 4.09 -6.31 -30.02
N ILE A 314 4.48 -7.54 -30.37
CA ILE A 314 5.75 -8.13 -29.93
C ILE A 314 6.84 -7.69 -30.89
N LYS A 315 7.87 -7.02 -30.37
CA LYS A 315 9.00 -6.52 -31.18
C LYS A 315 10.34 -6.85 -30.56
N ARG A 316 11.33 -7.09 -31.40
CA ARG A 316 12.75 -7.11 -31.01
C ARG A 316 13.22 -5.67 -30.89
N ILE A 317 13.73 -5.31 -29.72
CA ILE A 317 14.18 -3.96 -29.41
C ILE A 317 15.53 -4.00 -28.69
N LYS A 318 16.29 -2.92 -28.83
CA LYS A 318 17.49 -2.69 -28.05
C LYS A 318 17.14 -1.91 -26.78
N LEU A 319 17.62 -2.39 -25.64
CA LEU A 319 17.38 -1.77 -24.33
C LEU A 319 18.54 -0.85 -23.95
N PRO A 320 18.26 0.37 -23.47
CA PRO A 320 19.24 1.15 -22.73
C PRO A 320 19.73 0.41 -21.50
N ASP A 321 20.95 0.67 -21.07
CA ASP A 321 21.56 -0.03 -19.93
C ASP A 321 20.77 0.11 -18.64
N GLU A 322 20.15 1.26 -18.43
CA GLU A 322 19.30 1.58 -17.28
C GLU A 322 17.98 0.80 -17.27
N HIS A 323 17.61 0.23 -18.42
CA HIS A 323 16.39 -0.58 -18.60
C HIS A 323 16.70 -2.04 -18.94
N ASN A 324 17.99 -2.41 -18.91
CA ASN A 324 18.41 -3.79 -19.13
C ASN A 324 18.44 -4.57 -17.82
N HIS A 325 17.37 -5.33 -17.56
CA HIS A 325 17.22 -6.07 -16.32
C HIS A 325 18.35 -7.09 -16.08
N ILE A 326 18.97 -7.63 -17.11
CA ILE A 326 20.10 -8.58 -16.96
C ILE A 326 21.35 -7.83 -16.46
N LYS A 327 21.68 -6.68 -17.06
CA LYS A 327 22.79 -5.84 -16.59
C LYS A 327 22.57 -5.35 -15.16
N LEU A 328 21.37 -4.89 -14.86
CA LEU A 328 21.01 -4.44 -13.52
C LEU A 328 21.07 -5.57 -12.49
N LEU A 329 20.64 -6.79 -12.83
CA LEU A 329 20.80 -7.96 -11.96
C LEU A 329 22.26 -8.30 -11.68
N LYS A 330 23.12 -8.26 -12.71
CA LYS A 330 24.57 -8.46 -12.54
C LYS A 330 25.17 -7.43 -11.57
N GLN A 331 24.74 -6.16 -11.64
CA GLN A 331 25.16 -5.11 -10.70
C GLN A 331 24.70 -5.39 -9.26
N VAL A 332 23.44 -5.78 -9.05
CA VAL A 332 22.93 -6.09 -7.71
C VAL A 332 23.60 -7.31 -7.12
N ALA A 333 23.85 -8.35 -7.93
CA ALA A 333 24.58 -9.54 -7.49
C ALA A 333 26.02 -9.22 -7.01
N SER A 334 26.66 -8.20 -7.59
CA SER A 334 28.00 -7.76 -7.14
C SER A 334 27.97 -6.94 -5.82
N LEU A 335 26.81 -6.42 -5.41
CA LEU A 335 26.67 -5.64 -4.18
C LEU A 335 26.41 -6.51 -2.95
N ASP A 336 25.87 -7.70 -3.10
CA ASP A 336 25.39 -8.52 -2.00
C ASP A 336 25.72 -10.02 -2.18
N ASP A 337 26.99 -10.37 -2.04
CA ASP A 337 27.50 -11.75 -2.16
C ASP A 337 26.90 -12.75 -1.15
N LYS A 338 26.13 -12.28 -0.14
CA LYS A 338 25.72 -13.12 1.01
C LYS A 338 24.22 -13.30 1.19
N LYS A 339 23.36 -12.46 0.62
CA LYS A 339 21.94 -12.41 0.99
C LYS A 339 20.95 -12.85 -0.10
N TYR A 340 21.30 -12.78 -1.37
CA TYR A 340 20.36 -13.02 -2.49
C TYR A 340 20.84 -13.98 -3.60
N PRO A 341 21.81 -14.89 -3.41
CA PRO A 341 22.34 -15.69 -4.52
C PRO A 341 21.32 -16.65 -5.12
N GLU A 342 20.35 -17.16 -4.36
CA GLU A 342 19.41 -18.17 -4.84
C GLU A 342 18.11 -17.62 -5.46
N LYS A 343 17.68 -16.41 -5.07
CA LYS A 343 16.43 -15.81 -5.57
C LYS A 343 16.57 -15.00 -6.86
N ILE A 344 17.79 -14.69 -7.25
CA ILE A 344 18.06 -13.84 -8.42
C ILE A 344 18.21 -14.68 -9.70
N MET A 345 18.54 -15.97 -9.59
CA MET A 345 18.81 -16.84 -10.72
C MET A 345 17.66 -17.76 -11.14
N THR A 346 16.51 -17.70 -10.48
CA THR A 346 15.27 -18.39 -10.89
C THR A 346 14.22 -17.41 -11.40
#